data_24d380566243edaba75949d24c1823fe
#
_entry.id   24d380566243edaba75949d24c1823fe
#
_cell.length_a   1.000
_cell.length_b   1.000
_cell.length_c   1.000
_cell.angle_alpha   90.00
_cell.angle_beta   90.00
_cell.angle_gamma   90.00
#
_symmetry.space_group_name_H-M   'P 1'
#
loop_
_entity.id
_entity.type
_entity.pdbx_description
1 polymer ?
#
loop_
_entity_poly.entity_id
_entity_poly.type
_entity_poly.pdbx_seq_one_letter_code
_entity_poly.pdbx_strand_id
1 'polypeptide(L)'
;MINIICVRWGDKYIEYTEKLKQQVEKKCSVPFKFYCLTDKPKKDYEIQLPTHWDSYYIKDRFWAYRKLYIFNEDLFPTIKGDDFLYLDLDVLIHQDLKYFFDLEMSRPYIVRGWWNDIDNCKKNFGKIISTPLNSSVIRWTRGQLKPVYNYVEKNKDLVFFTYKTIDNFYNHKFYNIHNEDEGFFKPFPKNDIYSWYKGNVFPDDMGEKILRPDCKICLFNNSYVWKDKAEHMKQIEEIKRLW
;
A
#
# COMPACT_ATOMS: atom_id res chain seq x y z
N MET A 1 -4.29 17.96 -10.49
CA MET A 1 -3.70 16.83 -11.24
C MET A 1 -3.43 15.72 -10.26
N ILE A 2 -3.91 14.54 -10.55
CA ILE A 2 -3.80 13.34 -9.73
C ILE A 2 -2.44 12.66 -9.98
N ASN A 3 -1.79 12.23 -8.90
CA ASN A 3 -0.53 11.49 -8.95
C ASN A 3 -0.76 10.06 -8.42
N ILE A 4 -0.47 9.06 -9.23
CA ILE A 4 -0.51 7.66 -8.85
C ILE A 4 0.93 7.17 -8.73
N ILE A 5 1.30 6.67 -7.56
CA ILE A 5 2.68 6.38 -7.21
C ILE A 5 2.82 4.91 -6.80
N CYS A 6 3.87 4.26 -7.27
CA CYS A 6 4.34 2.99 -6.72
C CYS A 6 5.83 3.07 -6.37
N VAL A 7 6.32 2.09 -5.61
CA VAL A 7 7.73 1.96 -5.26
C VAL A 7 8.24 0.61 -5.72
N ARG A 8 9.37 0.61 -6.43
CA ARG A 8 10.08 -0.59 -6.86
C ARG A 8 11.54 -0.55 -6.38
N TRP A 9 12.05 -1.69 -5.95
CA TRP A 9 13.47 -1.84 -5.64
C TRP A 9 14.10 -2.94 -6.49
N GLY A 10 15.20 -2.60 -7.18
CA GLY A 10 15.89 -3.50 -8.08
C GLY A 10 15.14 -3.79 -9.38
N ASP A 11 15.68 -4.71 -10.16
CA ASP A 11 15.14 -5.04 -11.49
C ASP A 11 14.06 -6.15 -11.46
N LYS A 12 13.95 -6.88 -10.34
CA LYS A 12 13.06 -8.05 -10.20
C LYS A 12 11.59 -7.78 -10.50
N TYR A 13 11.11 -6.56 -10.24
CA TYR A 13 9.69 -6.20 -10.32
C TYR A 13 9.36 -5.22 -11.45
N ILE A 14 10.20 -5.13 -12.47
CA ILE A 14 9.96 -4.25 -13.64
C ILE A 14 8.64 -4.62 -14.32
N GLU A 15 8.42 -5.92 -14.58
CA GLU A 15 7.20 -6.39 -15.22
C GLU A 15 5.94 -6.05 -14.40
N TYR A 16 6.01 -6.12 -13.08
CA TYR A 16 4.91 -5.74 -12.19
C TYR A 16 4.59 -4.25 -12.27
N THR A 17 5.61 -3.41 -12.38
CA THR A 17 5.44 -1.96 -12.57
C THR A 17 4.71 -1.65 -13.88
N GLU A 18 5.10 -2.32 -14.97
CA GLU A 18 4.45 -2.16 -16.28
C GLU A 18 2.98 -2.59 -16.25
N LYS A 19 2.70 -3.73 -15.64
CA LYS A 19 1.34 -4.23 -15.47
C LYS A 19 0.49 -3.30 -14.63
N LEU A 20 1.03 -2.79 -13.52
CA LEU A 20 0.32 -1.81 -12.70
C LEU A 20 0.02 -0.54 -13.51
N LYS A 21 1.01 -0.01 -14.25
CA LYS A 21 0.81 1.17 -15.10
C LYS A 21 -0.31 0.94 -16.12
N GLN A 22 -0.31 -0.20 -16.81
CA GLN A 22 -1.36 -0.56 -17.77
C GLN A 22 -2.74 -0.67 -17.13
N GLN A 23 -2.83 -1.22 -15.92
CA GLN A 23 -4.10 -1.25 -15.18
C GLN A 23 -4.59 0.16 -14.84
N VAL A 24 -3.69 1.02 -14.36
CA VAL A 24 -4.01 2.42 -14.07
C VAL A 24 -4.52 3.14 -15.32
N GLU A 25 -3.86 2.97 -16.46
CA GLU A 25 -4.28 3.55 -17.74
C GLU A 25 -5.67 3.08 -18.18
N LYS A 26 -6.03 1.83 -17.89
CA LYS A 26 -7.36 1.26 -18.22
C LYS A 26 -8.44 1.65 -17.22
N LYS A 27 -8.07 1.94 -15.97
CA LYS A 27 -9.00 2.04 -14.83
C LYS A 27 -8.98 3.40 -14.15
N CYS A 28 -8.40 4.42 -14.75
CA CYS A 28 -8.46 5.79 -14.26
C CYS A 28 -9.10 6.68 -15.32
N SER A 29 -10.34 7.08 -15.10
CA SER A 29 -11.12 7.89 -16.07
C SER A 29 -10.79 9.38 -16.03
N VAL A 30 -9.95 9.82 -15.09
CA VAL A 30 -9.57 11.23 -14.92
C VAL A 30 -8.09 11.45 -15.27
N PRO A 31 -7.69 12.66 -15.68
CA PRO A 31 -6.29 12.96 -15.99
C PRO A 31 -5.36 12.70 -14.80
N PHE A 32 -4.34 11.88 -15.00
CA PHE A 32 -3.37 11.51 -13.98
C PHE A 32 -1.93 11.53 -14.51
N LYS A 33 -0.99 11.46 -13.58
CA LYS A 33 0.41 11.09 -13.84
C LYS A 33 0.76 9.85 -13.02
N PHE A 34 1.45 8.91 -13.67
CA PHE A 34 1.97 7.71 -13.02
C PHE A 34 3.46 7.88 -12.75
N TYR A 35 3.89 7.54 -11.53
CA TYR A 35 5.28 7.58 -11.12
C TYR A 35 5.67 6.27 -10.42
N CYS A 36 6.84 5.77 -10.78
CA CYS A 36 7.49 4.67 -10.06
C CYS A 36 8.76 5.20 -9.39
N LEU A 37 8.79 5.21 -8.07
CA LEU A 37 10.01 5.55 -7.34
C LEU A 37 10.89 4.31 -7.25
N THR A 38 12.14 4.41 -7.70
CA THR A 38 13.04 3.24 -7.80
C THR A 38 14.50 3.63 -7.58
N ASP A 39 15.31 2.66 -7.16
CA ASP A 39 16.78 2.80 -7.06
C ASP A 39 17.49 2.81 -8.42
N LYS A 40 16.81 2.39 -9.49
CA LYS A 40 17.38 2.28 -10.85
C LYS A 40 16.40 2.81 -11.90
N PRO A 41 16.19 4.13 -11.99
CA PRO A 41 15.30 4.70 -12.99
C PRO A 41 15.84 4.49 -14.41
N LYS A 42 14.99 4.00 -15.31
CA LYS A 42 15.30 3.73 -16.72
C LYS A 42 14.27 4.31 -17.68
N LYS A 43 13.10 4.75 -17.15
CA LYS A 43 11.96 5.23 -17.93
C LYS A 43 11.56 6.63 -17.48
N ASP A 44 10.84 7.33 -18.31
CA ASP A 44 10.40 8.71 -18.10
C ASP A 44 9.48 8.91 -16.89
N TYR A 45 8.72 7.87 -16.53
CA TYR A 45 7.86 7.87 -15.33
C TYR A 45 8.59 7.35 -14.07
N GLU A 46 9.86 6.96 -14.17
CA GLU A 46 10.65 6.48 -13.05
C GLU A 46 11.46 7.62 -12.42
N ILE A 47 11.42 7.72 -11.11
CA ILE A 47 12.10 8.74 -10.33
C ILE A 47 13.05 8.07 -9.34
N GLN A 48 14.24 8.64 -9.18
CA GLN A 48 15.25 8.14 -8.27
C GLN A 48 14.76 8.19 -6.81
N LEU A 49 14.78 7.04 -6.13
CA LEU A 49 14.59 6.97 -4.68
C LEU A 49 15.79 7.57 -3.95
N PRO A 50 15.56 8.31 -2.85
CA PRO A 50 16.62 8.65 -1.92
C PRO A 50 17.26 7.41 -1.29
N THR A 51 18.51 7.55 -0.81
CA THR A 51 19.31 6.46 -0.25
C THR A 51 19.79 6.72 1.18
N HIS A 52 19.40 7.86 1.77
CA HIS A 52 19.93 8.28 3.08
C HIS A 52 19.52 7.37 4.26
N TRP A 53 18.55 6.46 4.06
CA TRP A 53 18.18 5.43 5.04
C TRP A 53 18.72 4.04 4.71
N ASP A 54 19.50 3.87 3.62
CA ASP A 54 19.91 2.54 3.16
C ASP A 54 20.77 1.79 4.17
N SER A 55 21.52 2.52 5.04
CA SER A 55 22.28 1.90 6.13
C SER A 55 21.39 1.17 7.16
N TYR A 56 20.11 1.54 7.26
CA TYR A 56 19.13 0.89 8.14
C TYR A 56 18.50 -0.34 7.52
N TYR A 57 18.58 -0.50 6.20
CA TYR A 57 17.96 -1.62 5.47
C TYR A 57 18.83 -2.88 5.47
N ILE A 58 19.47 -3.16 6.59
CA ILE A 58 20.34 -4.32 6.75
C ILE A 58 19.53 -5.60 6.52
N LYS A 59 19.86 -6.34 5.44
CA LYS A 59 19.29 -7.62 5.04
C LYS A 59 17.83 -7.54 4.58
N ASP A 60 17.56 -7.24 3.33
CA ASP A 60 16.27 -7.46 2.61
C ASP A 60 14.93 -7.39 3.38
N ARG A 61 15.01 -7.28 4.70
CA ARG A 61 13.90 -7.30 5.65
C ARG A 61 13.06 -6.03 5.61
N PHE A 62 13.65 -4.92 5.24
CA PHE A 62 13.05 -3.58 5.39
C PHE A 62 12.80 -2.88 4.06
N TRP A 63 12.82 -3.61 2.94
CA TRP A 63 12.57 -3.01 1.63
C TRP A 63 11.23 -2.24 1.57
N ALA A 64 10.20 -2.70 2.29
CA ALA A 64 8.90 -2.05 2.37
C ALA A 64 8.97 -0.66 3.04
N TYR A 65 9.96 -0.40 3.89
CA TYR A 65 10.15 0.92 4.52
C TYR A 65 10.56 2.01 3.53
N ARG A 66 11.03 1.67 2.34
CA ARG A 66 11.29 2.64 1.27
C ARG A 66 10.04 3.39 0.82
N LYS A 67 8.85 2.86 1.11
CA LYS A 67 7.58 3.58 0.94
C LYS A 67 7.54 4.88 1.75
N LEU A 68 8.22 4.97 2.88
CA LEU A 68 8.23 6.17 3.72
C LEU A 68 8.78 7.41 3.00
N TYR A 69 9.61 7.24 1.98
CA TYR A 69 10.10 8.37 1.19
C TYR A 69 8.99 9.13 0.47
N ILE A 70 7.89 8.44 0.05
CA ILE A 70 6.76 9.09 -0.64
C ILE A 70 6.03 10.11 0.25
N PHE A 71 6.23 10.04 1.57
CA PHE A 71 5.55 10.88 2.55
C PHE A 71 6.21 12.26 2.74
N ASN A 72 7.30 12.49 2.05
CA ASN A 72 7.90 13.82 1.92
C ASN A 72 8.03 14.19 0.44
N GLU A 73 7.01 14.83 -0.08
CA GLU A 73 6.93 15.23 -1.48
C GLU A 73 8.03 16.22 -1.89
N ASP A 74 8.65 16.89 -0.93
CA ASP A 74 9.78 17.81 -1.18
C ASP A 74 11.01 17.08 -1.73
N LEU A 75 11.12 15.77 -1.46
CA LEU A 75 12.16 14.91 -2.04
C LEU A 75 11.98 14.67 -3.56
N PHE A 76 10.80 14.98 -4.09
CA PHE A 76 10.42 14.72 -5.48
C PHE A 76 9.86 15.97 -6.16
N PRO A 77 10.67 17.00 -6.39
CA PRO A 77 10.20 18.31 -6.86
C PRO A 77 9.59 18.27 -8.27
N THR A 78 9.81 17.20 -9.02
CA THR A 78 9.19 16.97 -10.34
C THR A 78 7.74 16.52 -10.26
N ILE A 79 7.29 15.96 -9.12
CA ILE A 79 5.91 15.54 -8.90
C ILE A 79 5.08 16.77 -8.52
N LYS A 80 4.23 17.22 -9.44
CA LYS A 80 3.35 18.38 -9.27
C LYS A 80 1.91 17.95 -8.95
N GLY A 81 1.15 18.86 -8.33
CA GLY A 81 -0.24 18.60 -7.92
C GLY A 81 -0.32 18.14 -6.47
N ASP A 82 -1.56 18.04 -5.98
CA ASP A 82 -1.80 17.91 -4.54
C ASP A 82 -2.46 16.58 -4.14
N ASP A 83 -2.92 15.81 -5.12
CA ASP A 83 -3.65 14.57 -4.91
C ASP A 83 -2.77 13.35 -5.22
N PHE A 84 -2.70 12.43 -4.28
CA PHE A 84 -1.82 11.26 -4.37
C PHE A 84 -2.55 9.96 -4.04
N LEU A 85 -2.29 8.92 -4.82
CA LEU A 85 -2.68 7.55 -4.54
C LEU A 85 -1.45 6.65 -4.68
N TYR A 86 -1.05 6.00 -3.59
CA TYR A 86 -0.04 4.97 -3.60
C TYR A 86 -0.66 3.59 -3.83
N LEU A 87 -0.04 2.80 -4.68
CA LEU A 87 -0.41 1.41 -4.95
C LEU A 87 0.83 0.52 -4.86
N ASP A 88 0.74 -0.60 -4.13
CA ASP A 88 1.73 -1.67 -4.22
C ASP A 88 1.73 -2.29 -5.63
N LEU A 89 2.82 -2.93 -6.01
CA LEU A 89 2.98 -3.52 -7.34
C LEU A 89 2.14 -4.78 -7.54
N ASP A 90 1.71 -5.42 -6.46
CA ASP A 90 0.95 -6.67 -6.43
C ASP A 90 -0.55 -6.43 -6.12
N VAL A 91 -1.16 -5.49 -6.80
CA VAL A 91 -2.60 -5.21 -6.71
C VAL A 91 -3.30 -5.47 -8.03
N LEU A 92 -4.58 -5.84 -7.99
CA LEU A 92 -5.46 -5.90 -9.14
C LEU A 92 -6.56 -4.86 -9.01
N ILE A 93 -6.67 -3.97 -10.00
CA ILE A 93 -7.64 -2.88 -10.02
C ILE A 93 -8.89 -3.35 -10.76
N HIS A 94 -10.01 -3.44 -10.05
CA HIS A 94 -11.29 -3.86 -10.63
C HIS A 94 -12.09 -2.70 -11.20
N GLN A 95 -12.15 -1.58 -10.48
CA GLN A 95 -13.00 -0.44 -10.80
C GLN A 95 -12.20 0.85 -10.99
N ASP A 96 -12.91 1.91 -11.40
CA ASP A 96 -12.33 3.21 -11.68
C ASP A 96 -11.65 3.83 -10.44
N LEU A 97 -10.39 4.18 -10.58
CA LEU A 97 -9.60 4.83 -9.54
C LEU A 97 -10.06 6.24 -9.20
N LYS A 98 -10.87 6.88 -10.07
CA LYS A 98 -11.51 8.16 -9.76
C LYS A 98 -12.21 8.13 -8.41
N TYR A 99 -12.83 7.00 -8.06
CA TYR A 99 -13.49 6.80 -6.76
C TYR A 99 -12.65 7.24 -5.56
N PHE A 100 -11.36 6.89 -5.53
CA PHE A 100 -10.47 7.24 -4.42
C PHE A 100 -10.23 8.74 -4.32
N PHE A 101 -10.38 9.46 -5.41
CA PHE A 101 -10.19 10.91 -5.46
C PHE A 101 -11.47 11.70 -5.18
N ASP A 102 -12.62 11.04 -5.25
CA ASP A 102 -13.91 11.60 -4.83
C ASP A 102 -14.14 11.49 -3.30
N LEU A 103 -13.29 10.73 -2.58
CA LEU A 103 -13.37 10.63 -1.14
C LEU A 103 -13.04 11.96 -0.46
N GLU A 104 -13.78 12.28 0.60
CA GLU A 104 -13.55 13.47 1.41
C GLU A 104 -12.22 13.37 2.18
N MET A 105 -11.31 14.33 1.98
CA MET A 105 -9.90 14.29 2.39
C MET A 105 -9.59 15.11 3.65
N SER A 106 -10.31 14.89 4.74
CA SER A 106 -9.93 15.45 6.05
C SER A 106 -8.67 14.84 6.63
N ARG A 107 -8.40 13.57 6.33
CA ARG A 107 -7.24 12.78 6.78
C ARG A 107 -6.78 11.83 5.68
N PRO A 108 -5.50 11.39 5.69
CA PRO A 108 -5.03 10.38 4.74
C PRO A 108 -5.74 9.05 4.97
N TYR A 109 -6.08 8.36 3.86
CA TYR A 109 -6.67 7.03 3.92
C TYR A 109 -5.62 5.95 3.83
N ILE A 110 -5.87 4.84 4.54
CA ILE A 110 -5.08 3.62 4.48
C ILE A 110 -6.00 2.40 4.44
N VAL A 111 -5.51 1.26 3.94
CA VAL A 111 -6.28 0.03 4.00
C VAL A 111 -6.43 -0.42 5.45
N ARG A 112 -7.65 -0.55 5.88
CA ARG A 112 -8.04 -1.32 7.05
C ARG A 112 -8.39 -2.72 6.57
N GLY A 113 -7.63 -3.72 6.97
CA GLY A 113 -7.92 -5.12 6.61
C GLY A 113 -9.16 -5.62 7.35
N TRP A 114 -10.34 -5.40 6.76
CA TRP A 114 -11.62 -5.84 7.31
C TRP A 114 -11.71 -7.37 7.46
N TRP A 115 -10.82 -8.09 6.80
CA TRP A 115 -10.57 -9.54 6.97
C TRP A 115 -9.82 -9.89 8.25
N ASN A 116 -9.37 -8.95 9.04
CA ASN A 116 -8.72 -9.19 10.32
C ASN A 116 -9.74 -9.10 11.47
N ASP A 117 -9.64 -10.03 12.41
CA ASP A 117 -10.36 -9.97 13.67
C ASP A 117 -9.90 -8.75 14.48
N ILE A 118 -10.76 -7.74 14.57
CA ILE A 118 -10.44 -6.48 15.25
C ILE A 118 -10.26 -6.66 16.75
N ASP A 119 -11.04 -7.55 17.37
CA ASP A 119 -10.95 -7.76 18.82
C ASP A 119 -9.65 -8.48 19.18
N ASN A 120 -9.21 -9.40 18.32
CA ASN A 120 -7.88 -10.00 18.44
C ASN A 120 -6.77 -8.97 18.20
N CYS A 121 -6.93 -8.06 17.26
CA CYS A 121 -5.99 -6.96 17.04
C CYS A 121 -5.92 -6.03 18.24
N LYS A 122 -7.05 -5.64 18.84
CA LYS A 122 -7.12 -4.81 20.06
C LYS A 122 -6.45 -5.50 21.25
N LYS A 123 -6.78 -6.77 21.48
CA LYS A 123 -6.19 -7.60 22.56
C LYS A 123 -4.68 -7.73 22.42
N ASN A 124 -4.17 -7.74 21.20
CA ASN A 124 -2.75 -7.88 20.91
C ASN A 124 -2.08 -6.56 20.49
N PHE A 125 -2.74 -5.43 20.73
CA PHE A 125 -2.17 -4.11 20.47
C PHE A 125 -0.84 -3.94 21.20
N GLY A 126 0.17 -3.47 20.47
CA GLY A 126 1.55 -3.40 20.99
C GLY A 126 2.37 -4.69 20.83
N LYS A 127 1.76 -5.83 20.54
CA LYS A 127 2.51 -7.00 20.06
C LYS A 127 2.77 -6.85 18.55
N ILE A 128 4.00 -7.09 18.16
CA ILE A 128 4.54 -6.81 16.82
C ILE A 128 3.86 -7.62 15.67
N ILE A 129 2.85 -8.45 15.95
CA ILE A 129 2.39 -9.48 15.02
C ILE A 129 0.99 -9.22 14.45
N SER A 130 0.17 -8.43 15.14
CA SER A 130 -1.22 -8.22 14.74
C SER A 130 -1.49 -6.75 14.46
N THR A 131 -1.77 -6.43 13.22
CA THR A 131 -2.19 -5.09 12.80
C THR A 131 -3.42 -5.19 11.91
N PRO A 132 -4.43 -4.36 12.13
CA PRO A 132 -5.56 -4.24 11.21
C PRO A 132 -5.21 -3.46 9.95
N LEU A 133 -4.06 -2.76 9.92
CA LEU A 133 -3.65 -1.95 8.79
C LEU A 133 -2.85 -2.74 7.74
N ASN A 134 -2.96 -2.27 6.51
CA ASN A 134 -2.12 -2.68 5.39
C ASN A 134 -1.77 -1.46 4.53
N SER A 135 -0.51 -1.30 4.18
CA SER A 135 0.01 -0.14 3.46
C SER A 135 0.05 -0.30 1.94
N SER A 136 -0.68 -1.26 1.38
CA SER A 136 -0.66 -1.51 -0.07
C SER A 136 -1.41 -0.46 -0.88
N VAL A 137 -2.36 0.26 -0.26
CA VAL A 137 -3.05 1.40 -0.86
C VAL A 137 -3.12 2.53 0.17
N ILE A 138 -2.65 3.71 -0.21
CA ILE A 138 -2.69 4.91 0.64
C ILE A 138 -3.13 6.09 -0.22
N ARG A 139 -4.10 6.88 0.25
CA ARG A 139 -4.60 8.10 -0.41
C ARG A 139 -4.35 9.30 0.51
N TRP A 140 -3.74 10.38 -0.03
CA TRP A 140 -3.48 11.60 0.74
C TRP A 140 -3.45 12.83 -0.17
N THR A 141 -3.48 14.01 0.45
CA THR A 141 -3.17 15.28 -0.18
C THR A 141 -1.78 15.77 0.27
N ARG A 142 -1.16 16.62 -0.54
CA ARG A 142 0.20 17.13 -0.31
C ARG A 142 0.39 17.61 1.12
N GLY A 143 1.47 17.15 1.74
CA GLY A 143 1.85 17.50 3.10
C GLY A 143 1.15 16.69 4.21
N GLN A 144 0.03 16.00 3.95
CA GLN A 144 -0.67 15.25 4.98
C GLN A 144 0.19 14.14 5.62
N LEU A 145 1.06 13.48 4.87
CA LEU A 145 1.91 12.40 5.38
C LEU A 145 3.29 12.88 5.91
N LYS A 146 3.61 14.17 5.74
CA LYS A 146 4.88 14.74 6.21
C LYS A 146 5.13 14.56 7.73
N PRO A 147 4.13 14.59 8.61
CA PRO A 147 4.33 14.26 10.04
C PRO A 147 4.86 12.85 10.27
N VAL A 148 4.43 11.86 9.46
CA VAL A 148 4.94 10.48 9.54
C VAL A 148 6.41 10.43 9.15
N TYR A 149 6.77 11.06 8.02
CA TYR A 149 8.17 11.17 7.57
C TYR A 149 9.05 11.84 8.63
N ASN A 150 8.61 12.98 9.17
CA ASN A 150 9.34 13.73 10.18
C ASN A 150 9.53 12.91 11.47
N TYR A 151 8.53 12.11 11.84
CA TYR A 151 8.67 11.20 12.99
C TYR A 151 9.78 10.17 12.75
N VAL A 152 9.83 9.57 11.55
CA VAL A 152 10.88 8.61 11.18
C VAL A 152 12.26 9.29 11.22
N GLU A 153 12.40 10.48 10.63
CA GLU A 153 13.67 11.23 10.65
C GLU A 153 14.22 11.45 12.05
N LYS A 154 13.34 11.77 13.00
CA LYS A 154 13.72 12.01 14.41
C LYS A 154 13.99 10.72 15.19
N ASN A 155 13.41 9.60 14.78
CA ASN A 155 13.39 8.36 15.57
C ASN A 155 13.85 7.15 14.75
N LYS A 156 14.80 7.31 13.84
CA LYS A 156 15.23 6.28 12.89
C LYS A 156 15.54 4.95 13.57
N ASP A 157 16.40 4.98 14.58
CA ASP A 157 16.81 3.77 15.32
C ASP A 157 15.59 3.07 15.92
N LEU A 158 14.72 3.81 16.60
CA LEU A 158 13.49 3.26 17.19
C LEU A 158 12.62 2.61 16.12
N VAL A 159 12.39 3.30 14.99
CA VAL A 159 11.47 2.81 13.94
C VAL A 159 12.05 1.57 13.26
N PHE A 160 13.30 1.64 12.80
CA PHE A 160 13.88 0.54 12.00
C PHE A 160 14.29 -0.68 12.85
N PHE A 161 14.59 -0.52 14.14
CA PHE A 161 14.96 -1.65 14.99
C PHE A 161 13.80 -2.25 15.79
N THR A 162 12.74 -1.47 16.05
CA THR A 162 11.61 -1.95 16.88
C THR A 162 10.53 -2.62 16.07
N TYR A 163 10.14 -2.02 14.93
CA TYR A 163 8.98 -2.52 14.18
C TYR A 163 9.40 -3.54 13.13
N LYS A 164 8.71 -4.69 13.14
CA LYS A 164 8.95 -5.77 12.17
C LYS A 164 8.47 -5.42 10.77
N THR A 165 7.39 -4.64 10.66
CA THR A 165 6.80 -4.19 9.39
C THR A 165 6.39 -2.72 9.48
N ILE A 166 6.28 -2.08 8.34
CA ILE A 166 5.77 -0.72 8.23
C ILE A 166 4.32 -0.61 8.73
N ASP A 167 3.51 -1.63 8.49
CA ASP A 167 2.11 -1.68 8.94
C ASP A 167 2.02 -1.69 10.48
N ASN A 168 2.91 -2.42 11.16
CA ASN A 168 2.99 -2.38 12.63
C ASN A 168 3.37 -0.98 13.14
N PHE A 169 4.30 -0.32 12.46
CA PHE A 169 4.70 1.04 12.79
C PHE A 169 3.52 2.01 12.68
N TYR A 170 2.79 1.97 11.56
CA TYR A 170 1.61 2.83 11.38
C TYR A 170 0.53 2.54 12.41
N ASN A 171 0.22 1.27 12.65
CA ASN A 171 -0.77 0.87 13.63
C ASN A 171 -0.45 1.39 15.03
N HIS A 172 0.81 1.28 15.44
CA HIS A 172 1.20 1.64 16.79
C HIS A 172 1.34 3.15 17.00
N LYS A 173 1.74 3.92 15.98
CA LYS A 173 2.06 5.34 16.13
C LYS A 173 1.04 6.30 15.53
N PHE A 174 0.29 5.86 14.52
CA PHE A 174 -0.54 6.75 13.70
C PHE A 174 -1.98 6.27 13.52
N TYR A 175 -2.36 5.18 14.18
CA TYR A 175 -3.71 4.65 14.08
C TYR A 175 -4.32 4.45 15.47
N ASN A 176 -5.56 4.92 15.63
CA ASN A 176 -6.30 4.68 16.86
C ASN A 176 -7.24 3.49 16.67
N ILE A 177 -6.75 2.28 17.03
CA ILE A 177 -7.53 1.05 16.90
C ILE A 177 -8.78 1.01 17.79
N HIS A 178 -8.84 1.83 18.85
CA HIS A 178 -9.97 1.91 19.77
C HIS A 178 -11.02 2.93 19.32
N ASN A 179 -10.60 3.94 18.56
CA ASN A 179 -11.49 4.93 17.94
C ASN A 179 -10.94 5.31 16.55
N GLU A 180 -11.37 4.58 15.53
CA GLU A 180 -10.88 4.76 14.15
C GLU A 180 -11.22 6.14 13.58
N ASP A 181 -12.22 6.83 14.15
CA ASP A 181 -12.61 8.18 13.72
C ASP A 181 -11.66 9.29 14.22
N GLU A 182 -10.82 9.01 15.21
CA GLU A 182 -9.87 9.97 15.79
C GLU A 182 -8.40 9.73 15.41
N GLY A 183 -8.10 8.64 14.73
CA GLY A 183 -6.73 8.29 14.30
C GLY A 183 -6.18 9.25 13.25
N PHE A 184 -4.84 9.27 13.09
CA PHE A 184 -4.18 10.02 12.02
C PHE A 184 -4.62 9.51 10.64
N PHE A 185 -4.66 8.20 10.44
CA PHE A 185 -5.17 7.57 9.24
C PHE A 185 -6.68 7.31 9.36
N LYS A 186 -7.40 7.56 8.27
CA LYS A 186 -8.79 7.14 8.07
C LYS A 186 -8.82 5.81 7.31
N PRO A 187 -9.61 4.81 7.74
CA PRO A 187 -9.75 3.58 6.98
C PRO A 187 -10.49 3.81 5.66
N PHE A 188 -10.08 3.13 4.58
CA PHE A 188 -10.95 3.01 3.41
C PHE A 188 -12.25 2.31 3.80
N PRO A 189 -13.39 2.67 3.16
CA PRO A 189 -14.66 2.03 3.40
C PRO A 189 -14.58 0.51 3.29
N LYS A 190 -15.42 -0.15 4.09
CA LYS A 190 -15.60 -1.60 4.02
C LYS A 190 -16.06 -1.99 2.60
N ASN A 191 -15.56 -3.10 2.08
CA ASN A 191 -15.80 -3.64 0.75
C ASN A 191 -15.12 -2.89 -0.42
N ASP A 192 -14.34 -1.85 -0.18
CA ASP A 192 -13.58 -1.23 -1.27
C ASP A 192 -12.34 -2.03 -1.64
N ILE A 193 -11.63 -2.55 -0.64
CA ILE A 193 -10.35 -3.23 -0.81
C ILE A 193 -10.36 -4.54 -0.04
N TYR A 194 -10.03 -5.64 -0.70
CA TYR A 194 -9.99 -6.97 -0.10
C TYR A 194 -8.64 -7.68 -0.35
N SER A 195 -8.40 -8.72 0.43
CA SER A 195 -7.24 -9.58 0.29
C SER A 195 -7.60 -10.88 -0.43
N TRP A 196 -6.88 -11.22 -1.50
CA TRP A 196 -7.03 -12.50 -2.19
C TRP A 196 -6.91 -13.70 -1.25
N TYR A 197 -5.97 -13.64 -0.29
CA TYR A 197 -5.71 -14.76 0.63
C TYR A 197 -6.57 -14.78 1.86
N LYS A 198 -7.03 -13.62 2.33
CA LYS A 198 -7.70 -13.50 3.61
C LYS A 198 -9.18 -13.22 3.49
N GLY A 199 -9.68 -12.98 2.30
CA GLY A 199 -11.06 -12.58 2.07
C GLY A 199 -11.29 -11.08 2.18
N ASN A 200 -12.54 -10.70 2.38
CA ASN A 200 -12.99 -9.31 2.43
C ASN A 200 -13.32 -8.87 3.86
N VAL A 201 -14.14 -9.63 4.56
CA VAL A 201 -14.64 -9.28 5.90
C VAL A 201 -14.58 -10.47 6.84
N PHE A 202 -13.99 -10.27 8.03
CA PHE A 202 -14.01 -11.26 9.11
C PHE A 202 -15.36 -11.29 9.81
N PRO A 203 -15.91 -12.48 10.17
CA PRO A 203 -15.46 -13.84 9.81
C PRO A 203 -16.07 -14.36 8.51
N ASP A 204 -16.87 -13.58 7.81
CA ASP A 204 -17.86 -14.01 6.80
C ASP A 204 -17.25 -14.78 5.62
N ASP A 205 -16.09 -14.36 5.14
CA ASP A 205 -15.46 -14.91 3.93
C ASP A 205 -13.96 -15.20 4.08
N MET A 206 -13.57 -15.57 5.28
CA MET A 206 -12.18 -15.86 5.63
C MET A 206 -11.59 -16.97 4.76
N GLY A 207 -10.50 -16.60 4.05
CA GLY A 207 -9.72 -17.55 3.24
C GLY A 207 -10.36 -17.94 1.91
N GLU A 208 -11.50 -17.39 1.55
CA GLU A 208 -12.08 -17.52 0.22
C GLU A 208 -11.21 -16.79 -0.81
N LYS A 209 -10.63 -17.57 -1.72
CA LYS A 209 -9.79 -17.05 -2.82
C LYS A 209 -10.64 -16.78 -4.05
N ILE A 210 -11.53 -15.78 -3.96
CA ILE A 210 -12.50 -15.44 -4.98
C ILE A 210 -12.24 -14.01 -5.46
N LEU A 211 -12.30 -13.78 -6.77
CA LEU A 211 -12.29 -12.43 -7.33
C LEU A 211 -13.61 -11.72 -7.01
N ARG A 212 -13.50 -10.49 -6.56
CA ARG A 212 -14.64 -9.64 -6.17
C ARG A 212 -14.63 -8.36 -7.01
N PRO A 213 -15.15 -8.42 -8.25
CA PRO A 213 -15.12 -7.27 -9.16
C PRO A 213 -16.02 -6.10 -8.71
N ASP A 214 -16.88 -6.33 -7.75
CA ASP A 214 -17.68 -5.31 -7.04
C ASP A 214 -16.83 -4.45 -6.08
N CYS A 215 -15.72 -5.00 -5.56
CA CYS A 215 -14.72 -4.23 -4.84
C CYS A 215 -13.87 -3.39 -5.80
N LYS A 216 -13.15 -2.40 -5.28
CA LYS A 216 -12.30 -1.52 -6.09
C LYS A 216 -10.95 -2.14 -6.40
N ILE A 217 -10.29 -2.72 -5.37
CA ILE A 217 -8.94 -3.26 -5.48
C ILE A 217 -8.84 -4.61 -4.75
N CYS A 218 -8.14 -5.57 -5.38
CA CYS A 218 -7.68 -6.81 -4.77
C CYS A 218 -6.20 -6.70 -4.39
N LEU A 219 -5.82 -7.11 -3.19
CA LEU A 219 -4.45 -7.17 -2.71
C LEU A 219 -3.93 -8.62 -2.74
N PHE A 220 -2.78 -8.83 -3.40
CA PHE A 220 -2.05 -10.11 -3.38
C PHE A 220 -0.95 -10.13 -2.30
N ASN A 221 -1.25 -9.60 -1.15
CA ASN A 221 -0.37 -9.63 0.01
C ASN A 221 -0.05 -11.08 0.40
N ASN A 222 1.20 -11.49 0.38
CA ASN A 222 1.76 -12.85 0.52
C ASN A 222 2.01 -13.59 -0.80
N SER A 223 2.42 -12.87 -1.84
CA SER A 223 2.77 -13.42 -3.16
C SER A 223 3.83 -14.55 -3.17
N TYR A 224 4.59 -14.73 -2.07
CA TYR A 224 5.54 -15.85 -1.93
C TYR A 224 4.88 -17.23 -1.81
N VAL A 225 3.60 -17.29 -1.46
CA VAL A 225 2.81 -18.56 -1.39
C VAL A 225 2.50 -19.10 -2.79
N TRP A 226 2.76 -18.32 -3.85
CA TRP A 226 2.52 -18.69 -5.24
C TRP A 226 3.37 -19.86 -5.73
N LYS A 227 4.34 -20.32 -4.96
CA LYS A 227 5.35 -21.29 -5.43
C LYS A 227 4.90 -22.75 -5.36
N ASP A 228 3.87 -23.12 -4.60
CA ASP A 228 3.83 -24.50 -4.11
C ASP A 228 2.58 -25.34 -4.38
N LYS A 229 1.52 -24.90 -5.11
CA LYS A 229 0.37 -25.79 -5.33
C LYS A 229 -0.27 -25.61 -6.72
N ALA A 230 -0.45 -26.74 -7.44
CA ALA A 230 -1.09 -26.80 -8.76
C ALA A 230 -2.51 -26.19 -8.80
N GLU A 231 -3.25 -26.27 -7.70
CA GLU A 231 -4.59 -25.68 -7.55
C GLU A 231 -4.54 -24.14 -7.55
N HIS A 232 -3.46 -23.57 -6.99
CA HIS A 232 -3.22 -22.13 -7.06
C HIS A 232 -2.82 -21.68 -8.47
N MET A 233 -2.24 -22.56 -9.29
CA MET A 233 -1.79 -22.20 -10.64
C MET A 233 -2.95 -21.91 -11.60
N LYS A 234 -4.10 -22.60 -11.47
CA LYS A 234 -5.30 -22.30 -12.28
C LYS A 234 -5.86 -20.91 -11.94
N GLN A 235 -5.95 -20.59 -10.64
CA GLN A 235 -6.39 -19.27 -10.17
C GLN A 235 -5.39 -18.17 -10.57
N ILE A 236 -4.11 -18.49 -10.59
CA ILE A 236 -3.05 -17.58 -11.07
C ILE A 236 -3.21 -17.27 -12.56
N GLU A 237 -3.54 -18.24 -13.41
CA GLU A 237 -3.74 -18.00 -14.85
C GLU A 237 -4.95 -17.10 -15.12
N GLU A 238 -6.04 -17.21 -14.34
CA GLU A 238 -7.15 -16.28 -14.41
C GLU A 238 -6.73 -14.87 -14.00
N ILE A 239 -6.02 -14.75 -12.88
CA ILE A 239 -5.49 -13.48 -12.40
C ILE A 239 -4.50 -12.88 -13.41
N LYS A 240 -3.61 -13.68 -14.01
CA LYS A 240 -2.68 -13.22 -15.04
C LYS A 240 -3.36 -12.67 -16.30
N ARG A 241 -4.54 -13.18 -16.64
CA ARG A 241 -5.35 -12.63 -17.75
C ARG A 241 -5.99 -11.29 -17.41
N LEU A 242 -6.31 -11.07 -16.16
CA LEU A 242 -6.93 -9.83 -15.67
C LEU A 242 -5.90 -8.76 -15.31
N TRP A 243 -4.69 -9.20 -15.01
CA TRP A 243 -3.60 -8.38 -14.48
C TRP A 243 -2.59 -7.92 -15.52
#